data_f90b56381696ca5b1d37f46fd63569a5
#
_entry.id   f90b56381696ca5b1d37f46fd63569a5
#
_cell.length_a   1.000
_cell.length_b   1.000
_cell.length_c   1.000
_cell.angle_alpha   90.00
_cell.angle_beta   90.00
_cell.angle_gamma   90.00
#
_symmetry.space_group_name_H-M   'P 1'
#
loop_
_entity.id
_entity.type
_entity.pdbx_description
1 polymer ?
#
loop_
_entity_poly.entity_id
_entity_poly.type
_entity_poly.pdbx_seq_one_letter_code
_entity_poly.pdbx_strand_id
1 'polypeptide(L)'
;MRSMLGATLLALCALPLAVVAAAQAPNPVTNGVRAMAQRQTKYIVEAAEEMPADKYGYKPTPAQMSFGDVVAHLIKEGNNYLCSAASGMKQPDADKFSGTDPKDKLVAGLKASFKFCETALAQIQDAQLGDSIDFFGGRKVTKGMAGLITVADWADHYSQMAIYLRLNGLLPPTAKKASD
;
A
#
# COMPACT_ATOMS: atom_id res chain seq x y z
N MET A 1 -83.14 30.03 -10.23
CA MET A 1 -82.07 29.74 -9.25
C MET A 1 -81.05 28.82 -9.92
N ARG A 2 -79.89 29.37 -10.36
CA ARG A 2 -78.80 28.60 -11.03
C ARG A 2 -77.62 28.55 -10.06
N SER A 3 -77.32 27.34 -9.54
CA SER A 3 -76.14 27.12 -8.70
C SER A 3 -74.90 26.95 -9.59
N MET A 4 -73.88 27.81 -9.42
CA MET A 4 -72.56 27.68 -10.03
C MET A 4 -71.67 26.93 -9.07
N LEU A 5 -71.29 25.68 -9.43
CA LEU A 5 -70.19 24.98 -8.78
C LEU A 5 -68.87 25.47 -9.35
N GLY A 6 -68.09 26.14 -8.51
CA GLY A 6 -66.69 26.47 -8.82
C GLY A 6 -65.78 25.27 -8.65
N ALA A 7 -65.14 24.84 -9.71
CA ALA A 7 -64.10 23.81 -9.66
C ALA A 7 -62.71 24.49 -9.37
N THR A 8 -62.18 24.23 -8.19
CA THR A 8 -60.83 24.68 -7.81
C THR A 8 -59.84 23.65 -8.36
N LEU A 9 -59.04 24.04 -9.38
CA LEU A 9 -57.90 23.24 -9.84
C LEU A 9 -56.73 23.43 -8.88
N LEU A 10 -56.36 22.36 -8.15
CA LEU A 10 -55.07 22.30 -7.45
C LEU A 10 -53.97 21.95 -8.47
N ALA A 11 -53.16 22.91 -8.81
CA ALA A 11 -51.93 22.69 -9.56
C ALA A 11 -50.84 22.09 -8.65
N LEU A 12 -50.58 20.80 -8.77
CA LEU A 12 -49.47 20.11 -8.12
C LEU A 12 -48.16 20.51 -8.84
N CYS A 13 -47.39 21.44 -8.25
CA CYS A 13 -46.02 21.71 -8.73
C CYS A 13 -45.10 20.54 -8.34
N ALA A 14 -44.83 19.66 -9.29
CA ALA A 14 -43.77 18.65 -9.16
C ALA A 14 -42.42 19.33 -9.34
N LEU A 15 -41.73 19.60 -8.24
CA LEU A 15 -40.31 20.01 -8.26
C LEU A 15 -39.46 18.81 -8.70
N PRO A 16 -38.62 18.92 -9.75
CA PRO A 16 -37.69 17.86 -10.08
C PRO A 16 -36.64 17.76 -8.98
N LEU A 17 -36.59 16.61 -8.27
CA LEU A 17 -35.43 16.28 -7.45
C LEU A 17 -34.25 16.07 -8.40
N ALA A 18 -33.39 17.08 -8.52
CA ALA A 18 -32.09 16.90 -9.13
C ALA A 18 -31.24 16.03 -8.19
N VAL A 19 -31.14 14.74 -8.52
CA VAL A 19 -30.15 13.85 -7.89
C VAL A 19 -28.78 14.35 -8.36
N VAL A 20 -28.08 15.10 -7.52
CA VAL A 20 -26.67 15.43 -7.74
C VAL A 20 -25.89 14.14 -7.55
N ALA A 21 -25.65 13.42 -8.65
CA ALA A 21 -24.70 12.32 -8.66
C ALA A 21 -23.32 12.92 -8.28
N ALA A 22 -22.85 12.63 -7.06
CA ALA A 22 -21.49 12.97 -6.69
C ALA A 22 -20.55 12.28 -7.68
N ALA A 23 -19.85 13.07 -8.50
CA ALA A 23 -18.87 12.53 -9.42
C ALA A 23 -17.83 11.76 -8.61
N GLN A 24 -17.73 10.45 -8.82
CA GLN A 24 -16.70 9.64 -8.20
C GLN A 24 -15.32 10.15 -8.65
N ALA A 25 -14.40 10.26 -7.71
CA ALA A 25 -13.02 10.60 -8.04
C ALA A 25 -12.51 9.59 -9.10
N PRO A 26 -11.77 10.05 -10.13
CA PRO A 26 -11.20 9.15 -11.11
C PRO A 26 -10.27 8.15 -10.41
N ASN A 27 -10.25 6.90 -10.87
CA ASN A 27 -9.40 5.82 -10.34
C ASN A 27 -9.62 5.49 -8.84
N PRO A 28 -10.84 5.22 -8.38
CA PRO A 28 -11.12 4.97 -6.96
C PRO A 28 -10.37 3.77 -6.39
N VAL A 29 -10.17 2.70 -7.17
CA VAL A 29 -9.48 1.48 -6.72
C VAL A 29 -7.97 1.73 -6.58
N THR A 30 -7.32 2.27 -7.62
CA THR A 30 -5.89 2.56 -7.57
C THR A 30 -5.54 3.64 -6.56
N ASN A 31 -6.44 4.62 -6.34
CA ASN A 31 -6.28 5.60 -5.26
C ASN A 31 -6.33 4.93 -3.87
N GLY A 32 -7.22 3.95 -3.66
CA GLY A 32 -7.26 3.14 -2.45
C GLY A 32 -5.97 2.36 -2.23
N VAL A 33 -5.44 1.70 -3.27
CA VAL A 33 -4.15 1.00 -3.22
C VAL A 33 -3.01 1.96 -2.86
N ARG A 34 -2.94 3.15 -3.47
CA ARG A 34 -1.93 4.18 -3.16
C ARG A 34 -2.02 4.68 -1.73
N ALA A 35 -3.23 4.90 -1.21
CA ALA A 35 -3.43 5.31 0.19
C ALA A 35 -2.93 4.22 1.17
N MET A 36 -3.23 2.95 0.90
CA MET A 36 -2.67 1.84 1.68
C MET A 36 -1.15 1.75 1.55
N ALA A 37 -0.63 1.92 0.34
CA ALA A 37 0.81 1.93 0.07
C ALA A 37 1.53 3.00 0.90
N GLN A 38 1.05 4.23 0.90
CA GLN A 38 1.61 5.33 1.70
C GLN A 38 1.62 5.00 3.20
N ARG A 39 0.52 4.43 3.71
CA ARG A 39 0.42 4.03 5.11
C ARG A 39 1.42 2.94 5.47
N GLN A 40 1.55 1.89 4.66
CA GLN A 40 2.48 0.80 4.91
C GLN A 40 3.94 1.26 4.80
N THR A 41 4.25 2.06 3.79
CA THR A 41 5.57 2.69 3.64
C THR A 41 6.00 3.41 4.91
N LYS A 42 5.12 4.26 5.46
CA LYS A 42 5.39 4.97 6.71
C LYS A 42 5.75 4.01 7.83
N TYR A 43 4.89 3.02 8.10
CA TYR A 43 5.08 2.10 9.23
C TYR A 43 6.30 1.20 9.07
N ILE A 44 6.59 0.72 7.87
CA ILE A 44 7.75 -0.13 7.60
C ILE A 44 9.06 0.66 7.77
N VAL A 45 9.13 1.87 7.22
CA VAL A 45 10.31 2.73 7.35
C VAL A 45 10.54 3.10 8.81
N GLU A 46 9.51 3.55 9.51
CA GLU A 46 9.60 3.87 10.95
C GLU A 46 10.03 2.64 11.78
N ALA A 47 9.52 1.43 11.47
CA ALA A 47 9.93 0.21 12.16
C ALA A 47 11.40 -0.14 11.89
N ALA A 48 11.87 0.05 10.65
CA ALA A 48 13.28 -0.15 10.32
C ALA A 48 14.20 0.86 11.04
N GLU A 49 13.75 2.11 11.16
CA GLU A 49 14.49 3.15 11.90
C GLU A 49 14.50 2.91 13.42
N GLU A 50 13.43 2.35 13.97
CA GLU A 50 13.28 2.09 15.40
C GLU A 50 14.20 0.96 15.88
N MET A 51 14.37 -0.11 15.11
CA MET A 51 15.20 -1.25 15.51
C MET A 51 16.66 -0.81 15.68
N PRO A 52 17.30 -1.03 16.86
CA PRO A 52 18.71 -0.73 17.05
C PRO A 52 19.61 -1.50 16.07
N ALA A 53 20.73 -0.90 15.68
CA ALA A 53 21.64 -1.49 14.68
C ALA A 53 22.19 -2.85 15.11
N ASP A 54 22.49 -3.04 16.39
CA ASP A 54 22.97 -4.30 16.98
C ASP A 54 21.88 -5.39 17.01
N LYS A 55 20.60 -5.05 16.74
CA LYS A 55 19.46 -5.96 16.70
C LYS A 55 19.02 -6.32 15.28
N TYR A 56 19.68 -5.82 14.26
CA TYR A 56 19.34 -6.19 12.87
C TYR A 56 19.55 -7.68 12.57
N GLY A 57 20.48 -8.34 13.27
CA GLY A 57 20.67 -9.79 13.21
C GLY A 57 19.68 -10.62 14.03
N TYR A 58 18.77 -9.98 14.78
CA TYR A 58 17.83 -10.70 15.66
C TYR A 58 16.86 -11.59 14.86
N LYS A 59 16.67 -12.82 15.32
CA LYS A 59 15.72 -13.82 14.84
C LYS A 59 14.88 -14.34 15.99
N PRO A 60 13.53 -14.34 15.90
CA PRO A 60 12.69 -14.94 16.95
C PRO A 60 12.95 -16.44 17.12
N THR A 61 13.19 -17.15 16.02
CA THR A 61 13.59 -18.57 15.98
C THR A 61 14.66 -18.77 14.90
N PRO A 62 15.46 -19.86 14.96
CA PRO A 62 16.49 -20.15 13.96
C PRO A 62 15.96 -20.27 12.53
N ALA A 63 14.69 -20.68 12.36
CA ALA A 63 14.07 -20.86 11.05
C ALA A 63 13.54 -19.56 10.41
N GLN A 64 13.40 -18.49 11.20
CA GLN A 64 12.88 -17.22 10.70
C GLN A 64 14.00 -16.35 10.11
N MET A 65 13.61 -15.43 9.25
CA MET A 65 14.49 -14.37 8.75
C MET A 65 14.96 -13.49 9.91
N SER A 66 16.18 -12.97 9.83
CA SER A 66 16.58 -11.87 10.73
C SER A 66 15.81 -10.60 10.39
N PHE A 67 15.81 -9.62 11.31
CA PHE A 67 15.21 -8.32 11.03
C PHE A 67 15.84 -7.66 9.79
N GLY A 68 17.16 -7.73 9.66
CA GLY A 68 17.86 -7.23 8.47
C GLY A 68 17.51 -8.00 7.19
N ASP A 69 17.30 -9.34 7.27
CA ASP A 69 16.84 -10.13 6.13
C ASP A 69 15.45 -9.70 5.67
N VAL A 70 14.53 -9.40 6.60
CA VAL A 70 13.19 -8.87 6.26
C VAL A 70 13.31 -7.53 5.54
N VAL A 71 14.18 -6.62 6.00
CA VAL A 71 14.39 -5.33 5.33
C VAL A 71 15.00 -5.51 3.94
N ALA A 72 16.01 -6.37 3.79
CA ALA A 72 16.63 -6.65 2.49
C ALA A 72 15.63 -7.32 1.52
N HIS A 73 14.80 -8.24 2.00
CA HIS A 73 13.73 -8.86 1.23
C HIS A 73 12.71 -7.81 0.73
N LEU A 74 12.26 -6.92 1.61
CA LEU A 74 11.36 -5.82 1.22
C LEU A 74 11.96 -4.95 0.11
N ILE A 75 13.25 -4.64 0.17
CA ILE A 75 13.92 -3.87 -0.90
C ILE A 75 13.86 -4.61 -2.23
N LYS A 76 14.19 -5.90 -2.22
CA LYS A 76 14.41 -6.70 -3.44
C LYS A 76 13.10 -7.18 -4.04
N GLU A 77 12.38 -8.02 -3.30
CA GLU A 77 11.18 -8.71 -3.76
C GLU A 77 9.92 -7.87 -3.49
N GLY A 78 9.75 -7.38 -2.27
CA GLY A 78 8.55 -6.64 -1.85
C GLY A 78 8.36 -5.31 -2.57
N ASN A 79 9.44 -4.59 -2.85
CA ASN A 79 9.36 -3.29 -3.50
C ASN A 79 9.79 -3.36 -4.97
N ASN A 80 11.09 -3.62 -5.22
CA ASN A 80 11.62 -3.46 -6.57
C ASN A 80 10.97 -4.43 -7.56
N TYR A 81 10.78 -5.70 -7.18
CA TYR A 81 10.14 -6.66 -8.08
C TYR A 81 8.63 -6.41 -8.20
N LEU A 82 7.87 -6.35 -7.09
CA LEU A 82 6.40 -6.24 -7.15
C LEU A 82 5.95 -4.95 -7.82
N CYS A 83 6.58 -3.83 -7.51
CA CYS A 83 6.23 -2.54 -8.11
C CYS A 83 6.63 -2.46 -9.59
N SER A 84 7.75 -3.08 -9.98
CA SER A 84 8.15 -3.23 -11.38
C SER A 84 7.15 -4.07 -12.17
N ALA A 85 6.78 -5.25 -11.64
CA ALA A 85 5.81 -6.14 -12.27
C ALA A 85 4.45 -5.46 -12.46
N ALA A 86 3.94 -4.79 -11.43
CA ALA A 86 2.63 -4.13 -11.49
C ALA A 86 2.59 -2.96 -12.47
N SER A 87 3.67 -2.19 -12.61
CA SER A 87 3.72 -0.98 -13.45
C SER A 87 4.29 -1.19 -14.83
N GLY A 88 5.12 -2.22 -15.02
CA GLY A 88 5.95 -2.41 -16.22
C GLY A 88 7.22 -1.54 -16.23
N MET A 89 7.52 -0.80 -15.16
CA MET A 89 8.75 -0.03 -15.05
C MET A 89 9.98 -0.96 -14.90
N LYS A 90 11.13 -0.54 -15.41
CA LYS A 90 12.36 -1.30 -15.23
C LYS A 90 12.70 -1.43 -13.74
N GLN A 91 12.93 -2.66 -13.30
CA GLN A 91 13.32 -2.95 -11.93
C GLN A 91 14.67 -2.30 -11.60
N PRO A 92 14.79 -1.58 -10.46
CA PRO A 92 16.09 -1.12 -9.97
C PRO A 92 16.98 -2.31 -9.58
N ASP A 93 18.30 -2.11 -9.68
CA ASP A 93 19.28 -3.08 -9.18
C ASP A 93 19.23 -3.15 -7.65
N ALA A 94 18.89 -4.33 -7.12
CA ALA A 94 18.77 -4.58 -5.69
C ALA A 94 19.68 -5.71 -5.19
N ASP A 95 20.46 -6.36 -6.05
CA ASP A 95 21.31 -7.50 -5.67
C ASP A 95 22.42 -7.11 -4.69
N LYS A 96 22.72 -5.82 -4.61
CA LYS A 96 23.69 -5.22 -3.67
C LYS A 96 23.24 -5.18 -2.21
N PHE A 97 22.02 -5.57 -1.89
CA PHE A 97 21.49 -5.56 -0.50
C PHE A 97 21.47 -6.97 0.09
N SER A 98 21.98 -7.07 1.32
CA SER A 98 21.98 -8.28 2.15
C SER A 98 21.48 -7.95 3.55
N GLY A 99 20.79 -8.88 4.21
CA GLY A 99 20.33 -8.70 5.60
C GLY A 99 21.44 -8.46 6.62
N THR A 100 22.70 -8.74 6.24
CA THR A 100 23.89 -8.49 7.07
C THR A 100 24.53 -7.10 6.82
N ASP A 101 23.99 -6.33 5.90
CA ASP A 101 24.46 -4.96 5.66
C ASP A 101 24.20 -4.06 6.88
N PRO A 102 25.00 -2.99 7.06
CA PRO A 102 24.74 -2.00 8.09
C PRO A 102 23.32 -1.41 8.01
N LYS A 103 22.71 -1.15 9.18
CA LYS A 103 21.38 -0.56 9.30
C LYS A 103 21.18 0.64 8.36
N ASP A 104 22.11 1.59 8.37
CA ASP A 104 21.97 2.82 7.59
C ASP A 104 21.89 2.54 6.08
N LYS A 105 22.68 1.57 5.57
CA LYS A 105 22.61 1.13 4.17
C LYS A 105 21.25 0.51 3.87
N LEU A 106 20.75 -0.36 4.75
CA LEU A 106 19.45 -1.02 4.58
C LEU A 106 18.30 -0.02 4.64
N VAL A 107 18.28 0.91 5.60
CA VAL A 107 17.24 1.94 5.73
C VAL A 107 17.25 2.88 4.51
N ALA A 108 18.42 3.29 4.04
CA ALA A 108 18.54 4.12 2.83
C ALA A 108 18.01 3.37 1.59
N GLY A 109 18.38 2.10 1.42
CA GLY A 109 17.89 1.25 0.34
C GLY A 109 16.37 1.05 0.40
N LEU A 110 15.83 0.82 1.59
CA LEU A 110 14.39 0.66 1.82
C LEU A 110 13.62 1.93 1.41
N LYS A 111 14.08 3.10 1.84
CA LYS A 111 13.47 4.38 1.45
C LYS A 111 13.51 4.60 -0.06
N ALA A 112 14.64 4.30 -0.70
CA ALA A 112 14.79 4.42 -2.15
C ALA A 112 13.85 3.46 -2.91
N SER A 113 13.69 2.21 -2.44
CA SER A 113 12.81 1.23 -3.05
C SER A 113 11.33 1.61 -2.88
N PHE A 114 10.93 2.17 -1.75
CA PHE A 114 9.58 2.73 -1.58
C PHE A 114 9.32 3.94 -2.47
N LYS A 115 10.32 4.80 -2.68
CA LYS A 115 10.18 5.92 -3.62
C LYS A 115 9.99 5.45 -5.06
N PHE A 116 10.67 4.38 -5.46
CA PHE A 116 10.42 3.70 -6.73
C PHE A 116 8.97 3.19 -6.80
N CYS A 117 8.47 2.50 -5.77
CA CYS A 117 7.10 2.01 -5.71
C CYS A 117 6.07 3.13 -5.80
N GLU A 118 6.27 4.23 -5.10
CA GLU A 118 5.39 5.40 -5.21
C GLU A 118 5.25 5.86 -6.66
N THR A 119 6.38 5.97 -7.37
CA THR A 119 6.41 6.36 -8.79
C THR A 119 5.73 5.32 -9.68
N ALA A 120 5.99 4.04 -9.43
CA ALA A 120 5.43 2.92 -10.19
C ALA A 120 3.90 2.82 -10.03
N LEU A 121 3.41 2.86 -8.80
CA LEU A 121 1.98 2.78 -8.51
C LEU A 121 1.20 4.01 -9.00
N ALA A 122 1.85 5.18 -9.08
CA ALA A 122 1.23 6.39 -9.63
C ALA A 122 0.85 6.26 -11.12
N GLN A 123 1.50 5.37 -11.87
CA GLN A 123 1.25 5.18 -13.30
C GLN A 123 0.06 4.25 -13.60
N ILE A 124 -0.40 3.47 -12.61
CA ILE A 124 -1.47 2.50 -12.81
C ILE A 124 -2.82 3.23 -12.68
N GLN A 125 -3.74 2.97 -13.62
CA GLN A 125 -5.10 3.50 -13.61
C GLN A 125 -6.12 2.37 -13.53
N ASP A 126 -7.32 2.65 -13.03
CA ASP A 126 -8.38 1.65 -12.87
C ASP A 126 -8.72 0.95 -14.19
N ALA A 127 -8.67 1.66 -15.32
CA ALA A 127 -8.88 1.08 -16.65
C ALA A 127 -7.87 -0.02 -17.03
N GLN A 128 -6.71 -0.07 -16.36
CA GLN A 128 -5.64 -1.04 -16.61
C GLN A 128 -5.65 -2.22 -15.64
N LEU A 129 -6.54 -2.22 -14.64
CA LEU A 129 -6.52 -3.24 -13.57
C LEU A 129 -6.78 -4.66 -14.08
N GLY A 130 -7.45 -4.79 -15.22
CA GLY A 130 -7.69 -6.08 -15.89
C GLY A 130 -6.54 -6.58 -16.76
N ASP A 131 -5.53 -5.75 -17.06
CA ASP A 131 -4.42 -6.13 -17.92
C ASP A 131 -3.63 -7.30 -17.32
N SER A 132 -3.35 -8.32 -18.13
CA SER A 132 -2.55 -9.48 -17.72
C SER A 132 -1.06 -9.15 -17.80
N ILE A 133 -0.32 -9.49 -16.74
CA ILE A 133 1.13 -9.30 -16.63
C ILE A 133 1.82 -10.60 -16.21
N ASP A 134 3.10 -10.72 -16.55
CA ASP A 134 3.94 -11.80 -16.06
C ASP A 134 4.30 -11.59 -14.59
N PHE A 135 4.33 -12.69 -13.83
CA PHE A 135 4.54 -12.67 -12.39
C PHE A 135 5.43 -13.84 -11.96
N PHE A 136 5.73 -13.94 -10.65
CA PHE A 136 6.61 -14.98 -10.09
C PHE A 136 6.30 -16.38 -10.64
N GLY A 137 7.33 -17.15 -10.95
CA GLY A 137 7.23 -18.53 -11.38
C GLY A 137 6.54 -18.73 -12.73
N GLY A 138 6.59 -17.73 -13.62
CA GLY A 138 5.97 -17.80 -14.94
C GLY A 138 4.43 -17.73 -14.93
N ARG A 139 3.83 -17.40 -13.80
CA ARG A 139 2.37 -17.20 -13.70
C ARG A 139 1.98 -15.87 -14.32
N LYS A 140 0.71 -15.79 -14.73
CA LYS A 140 0.10 -14.52 -15.12
C LYS A 140 -0.91 -14.08 -14.06
N VAL A 141 -0.89 -12.80 -13.75
CA VAL A 141 -1.89 -12.16 -12.87
C VAL A 141 -2.39 -10.87 -13.54
N THR A 142 -3.46 -10.29 -13.02
CA THR A 142 -3.88 -8.96 -13.47
C THR A 142 -3.08 -7.88 -12.72
N LYS A 143 -2.92 -6.69 -13.31
CA LYS A 143 -2.32 -5.53 -12.64
C LYS A 143 -3.00 -5.21 -11.32
N GLY A 144 -4.33 -5.33 -11.27
CA GLY A 144 -5.09 -5.14 -10.02
C GLY A 144 -4.69 -6.14 -8.95
N MET A 145 -4.54 -7.43 -9.31
CA MET A 145 -4.08 -8.45 -8.38
C MET A 145 -2.65 -8.17 -7.91
N ALA A 146 -1.74 -7.78 -8.81
CA ALA A 146 -0.37 -7.42 -8.44
C ALA A 146 -0.32 -6.26 -7.44
N GLY A 147 -1.13 -5.21 -7.65
CA GLY A 147 -1.25 -4.10 -6.70
C GLY A 147 -1.75 -4.53 -5.31
N LEU A 148 -2.75 -5.42 -5.26
CA LEU A 148 -3.26 -5.98 -4.01
C LEU A 148 -2.21 -6.86 -3.31
N ILE A 149 -1.50 -7.72 -4.06
CA ILE A 149 -0.41 -8.53 -3.53
C ILE A 149 0.67 -7.63 -2.92
N THR A 150 1.05 -6.55 -3.59
CA THR A 150 2.07 -5.61 -3.10
C THR A 150 1.71 -5.05 -1.72
N VAL A 151 0.50 -4.51 -1.55
CA VAL A 151 0.11 -3.91 -0.26
C VAL A 151 -0.16 -4.96 0.83
N ALA A 152 -0.57 -6.18 0.45
CA ALA A 152 -0.73 -7.30 1.38
C ALA A 152 0.62 -7.82 1.87
N ASP A 153 1.61 -7.98 1.00
CA ASP A 153 2.99 -8.34 1.32
C ASP A 153 3.61 -7.34 2.33
N TRP A 154 3.43 -6.05 2.07
CA TRP A 154 3.89 -5.03 3.02
C TRP A 154 3.20 -5.10 4.38
N ALA A 155 1.91 -5.39 4.42
CA ALA A 155 1.18 -5.55 5.68
C ALA A 155 1.67 -6.76 6.48
N ASP A 156 1.97 -7.88 5.79
CA ASP A 156 2.53 -9.09 6.40
C ASP A 156 3.92 -8.81 6.98
N HIS A 157 4.81 -8.23 6.20
CA HIS A 157 6.16 -7.91 6.66
C HIS A 157 6.19 -6.84 7.75
N TYR A 158 5.29 -5.84 7.70
CA TYR A 158 5.14 -4.91 8.81
C TYR A 158 4.74 -5.63 10.10
N SER A 159 3.81 -6.59 10.02
CA SER A 159 3.39 -7.39 11.17
C SER A 159 4.55 -8.19 11.77
N GLN A 160 5.39 -8.79 10.92
CA GLN A 160 6.63 -9.45 11.36
C GLN A 160 7.57 -8.48 12.08
N MET A 161 7.87 -7.33 11.45
CA MET A 161 8.73 -6.30 12.05
C MET A 161 8.17 -5.79 13.39
N ALA A 162 6.87 -5.59 13.50
CA ALA A 162 6.20 -5.15 14.71
C ALA A 162 6.32 -6.18 15.85
N ILE A 163 6.28 -7.48 15.53
CA ILE A 163 6.54 -8.56 16.50
C ILE A 163 8.00 -8.52 16.94
N TYR A 164 8.96 -8.36 16.01
CA TYR A 164 10.39 -8.32 16.34
C TYR A 164 10.73 -7.13 17.23
N LEU A 165 10.14 -5.96 16.98
CA LEU A 165 10.27 -4.80 17.86
C LEU A 165 9.79 -5.12 19.28
N ARG A 166 8.58 -5.68 19.44
CA ARG A 166 8.05 -6.04 20.78
C ARG A 166 8.92 -7.05 21.51
N LEU A 167 9.45 -8.04 20.81
CA LEU A 167 10.36 -9.04 21.40
C LEU A 167 11.70 -8.44 21.84
N ASN A 168 12.04 -7.27 21.35
CA ASN A 168 13.20 -6.47 21.78
C ASN A 168 12.83 -5.31 22.73
N GLY A 169 11.62 -5.31 23.30
CA GLY A 169 11.18 -4.31 24.28
C GLY A 169 10.78 -2.95 23.66
N LEU A 170 10.59 -2.87 22.35
CA LEU A 170 10.26 -1.65 21.63
C LEU A 170 8.78 -1.61 21.23
N LEU A 171 8.20 -0.41 21.18
CA LEU A 171 6.84 -0.22 20.67
C LEU A 171 6.89 -0.05 19.16
N PRO A 172 6.12 -0.84 18.38
CA PRO A 172 6.04 -0.63 16.94
C PRO A 172 5.30 0.68 16.63
N PRO A 173 5.53 1.28 15.43
CA PRO A 173 4.93 2.55 15.04
C PRO A 173 3.42 2.66 15.27
N THR A 174 2.67 1.59 14.96
CA THR A 174 1.20 1.56 15.16
C THR A 174 0.75 1.47 16.62
N ALA A 175 1.65 1.19 17.57
CA ALA A 175 1.36 1.15 19.00
C ALA A 175 1.78 2.44 19.73
N LYS A 176 2.52 3.33 19.05
CA LYS A 176 2.82 4.66 19.57
C LYS A 176 1.57 5.52 19.48
N LYS A 177 1.24 6.24 20.56
CA LYS A 177 0.19 7.25 20.50
C LYS A 177 0.63 8.33 19.50
N ALA A 178 -0.32 8.83 18.69
CA ALA A 178 -0.06 10.04 17.93
C ALA A 178 0.39 11.12 18.93
N SER A 179 1.57 11.70 18.71
CA SER A 179 1.95 12.92 19.44
C SER A 179 1.01 14.02 18.97
N ASP A 180 0.24 14.56 19.91
CA ASP A 180 -0.64 15.71 19.70
C ASP A 180 0.16 16.93 19.20
#